data_a89e8c69ffaea89f8d844e95d913cad1
#
_entry.id   a89e8c69ffaea89f8d844e95d913cad1
#
_cell.length_a   1.000
_cell.length_b   1.000
_cell.length_c   1.000
_cell.angle_alpha   90.00
_cell.angle_beta   90.00
_cell.angle_gamma   90.00
#
_symmetry.space_group_name_H-M   'P 1'
#
loop_
_entity.id
_entity.type
_entity.pdbx_description
1 polymer ?
#
loop_
_entity_poly.entity_id
_entity_poly.type
_entity_poly.pdbx_seq_one_letter_code
_entity_poly.pdbx_strand_id
1 'polypeptide(L)'
;MASITTFLETRLKLTVNQNKSAVDRPWKRIFLGYGMTHHRIPKLKIGDKALDRVKSKIREISRKGRGRNLKRVIEEITPILRGWSNYFKLSEVKKPFEELDGWIRRKLRCILWRQWKRPYTRMKKLMQRGLSEERAWRSALNKRSPWWNSGASHMNQAFDTSYFTKLGLLSLLNQFHRFQQPT
;
A
#
# COMPACT_ATOMS: atom_id res chain seq x y z
N MET A 1 20.90 -17.19 -25.22
CA MET A 1 21.02 -15.74 -25.54
C MET A 1 21.64 -15.51 -26.91
N ALA A 2 22.82 -16.04 -27.21
CA ALA A 2 23.50 -15.85 -28.51
C ALA A 2 22.59 -16.12 -29.72
N SER A 3 21.91 -17.26 -29.80
CA SER A 3 21.02 -17.61 -30.92
C SER A 3 19.89 -16.58 -31.16
N ILE A 4 19.27 -16.09 -30.06
CA ILE A 4 18.21 -15.08 -30.15
C ILE A 4 18.79 -13.73 -30.61
N THR A 5 19.95 -13.33 -30.07
CA THR A 5 20.64 -12.10 -30.46
C THR A 5 20.98 -12.14 -31.97
N THR A 6 21.58 -13.21 -32.43
CA THR A 6 21.89 -13.39 -33.85
C THR A 6 20.64 -13.30 -34.73
N PHE A 7 19.54 -13.95 -34.33
CA PHE A 7 18.29 -13.85 -35.11
C PHE A 7 17.75 -12.41 -35.16
N LEU A 8 17.73 -11.71 -34.01
CA LEU A 8 17.24 -10.32 -33.95
C LEU A 8 18.09 -9.36 -34.79
N GLU A 9 19.42 -9.53 -34.76
CA GLU A 9 20.34 -8.66 -35.48
C GLU A 9 20.39 -8.98 -37.01
N THR A 10 20.37 -10.27 -37.38
CA THR A 10 20.50 -10.66 -38.78
C THR A 10 19.19 -10.58 -39.55
N ARG A 11 18.06 -11.08 -38.94
CA ARG A 11 16.75 -11.15 -39.60
C ARG A 11 15.92 -9.89 -39.43
N LEU A 12 15.88 -9.35 -38.19
CA LEU A 12 15.04 -8.20 -37.88
C LEU A 12 15.78 -6.87 -37.89
N LYS A 13 17.11 -6.88 -38.08
CA LYS A 13 17.97 -5.67 -38.10
C LYS A 13 17.83 -4.84 -36.79
N LEU A 14 17.56 -5.49 -35.67
CA LEU A 14 17.40 -4.87 -34.36
C LEU A 14 18.66 -5.00 -33.52
N THR A 15 19.14 -3.91 -32.94
CA THR A 15 20.28 -3.92 -32.02
C THR A 15 19.88 -4.38 -30.62
N VAL A 16 20.51 -5.42 -30.10
CA VAL A 16 20.23 -5.95 -28.77
C VAL A 16 21.07 -5.21 -27.73
N ASN A 17 20.41 -4.57 -26.75
CA ASN A 17 21.11 -3.93 -25.63
C ASN A 17 21.58 -5.01 -24.64
N GLN A 18 22.85 -5.35 -24.66
CA GLN A 18 23.46 -6.41 -23.83
C GLN A 18 23.28 -6.17 -22.32
N ASN A 19 23.29 -4.91 -21.87
CA ASN A 19 23.15 -4.56 -20.45
C ASN A 19 21.70 -4.72 -19.92
N LYS A 20 20.71 -4.65 -20.81
CA LYS A 20 19.29 -4.72 -20.45
C LYS A 20 18.63 -6.04 -20.83
N SER A 21 19.28 -6.82 -21.69
CA SER A 21 18.76 -8.08 -22.22
C SER A 21 19.42 -9.26 -21.51
N ALA A 22 18.60 -10.20 -21.03
CA ALA A 22 19.10 -11.42 -20.43
C ALA A 22 18.04 -12.54 -20.54
N VAL A 23 18.52 -13.77 -20.64
CA VAL A 23 17.70 -14.97 -20.46
C VAL A 23 17.95 -15.51 -19.06
N ASP A 24 16.89 -15.61 -18.25
CA ASP A 24 16.98 -16.07 -16.86
C ASP A 24 15.67 -16.76 -16.45
N ARG A 25 15.67 -17.34 -15.25
CA ARG A 25 14.49 -18.01 -14.70
C ARG A 25 13.39 -16.98 -14.39
N PRO A 26 12.10 -17.29 -14.68
CA PRO A 26 10.98 -16.32 -14.55
C PRO A 26 10.87 -15.65 -13.19
N TRP A 27 11.18 -16.38 -12.10
CA TRP A 27 11.10 -15.82 -10.73
C TRP A 27 12.22 -14.83 -10.36
N LYS A 28 13.30 -14.77 -11.18
CA LYS A 28 14.39 -13.81 -11.01
C LYS A 28 14.18 -12.52 -11.79
N ARG A 29 13.17 -12.49 -12.67
CA ARG A 29 12.89 -11.36 -13.54
C ARG A 29 11.54 -10.73 -13.25
N ILE A 30 11.46 -9.44 -13.49
CA ILE A 30 10.22 -8.66 -13.40
C ILE A 30 9.93 -8.08 -14.77
N PHE A 31 8.74 -8.38 -15.28
CA PHE A 31 8.24 -7.88 -16.56
C PHE A 31 6.97 -7.06 -16.33
N LEU A 32 6.92 -5.83 -16.82
CA LEU A 32 5.78 -4.89 -16.64
C LEU A 32 5.34 -4.76 -15.17
N GLY A 33 6.27 -4.83 -14.22
CA GLY A 33 5.98 -4.76 -12.79
C GLY A 33 5.49 -6.06 -12.15
N TYR A 34 5.28 -7.12 -12.93
CA TYR A 34 4.95 -8.45 -12.46
C TYR A 34 6.20 -9.32 -12.36
N GLY A 35 6.26 -10.18 -11.36
CA GLY A 35 7.19 -11.28 -11.23
C GLY A 35 6.45 -12.58 -11.04
N MET A 36 7.18 -13.67 -10.91
CA MET A 36 6.62 -14.98 -10.60
C MET A 36 7.10 -15.49 -9.24
N THR A 37 6.29 -16.31 -8.58
CA THR A 37 6.71 -17.02 -7.38
C THR A 37 7.55 -18.23 -7.75
N HIS A 38 8.47 -18.62 -6.84
CA HIS A 38 9.28 -19.84 -6.97
C HIS A 38 8.57 -21.02 -6.29
N HIS A 39 7.45 -21.47 -6.88
CA HIS A 39 6.69 -22.62 -6.41
C HIS A 39 6.51 -23.63 -7.55
N ARG A 40 6.12 -24.88 -7.21
CA ARG A 40 5.83 -25.92 -8.19
C ARG A 40 4.79 -25.47 -9.24
N ILE A 41 3.78 -24.69 -8.79
CA ILE A 41 2.83 -23.98 -9.65
C ILE A 41 3.15 -22.50 -9.48
N PRO A 42 3.83 -21.85 -10.44
CA PRO A 42 4.18 -20.44 -10.36
C PRO A 42 2.94 -19.58 -10.39
N LYS A 43 2.93 -18.52 -9.55
CA LYS A 43 1.85 -17.51 -9.50
C LYS A 43 2.40 -16.15 -9.87
N LEU A 44 1.61 -15.36 -10.57
CA LEU A 44 1.93 -13.95 -10.83
C LEU A 44 1.88 -13.16 -9.52
N LYS A 45 2.96 -12.44 -9.23
CA LYS A 45 3.08 -11.55 -8.08
C LYS A 45 3.46 -10.13 -8.51
N ILE A 46 3.16 -9.16 -7.67
CA ILE A 46 3.59 -7.79 -7.86
C ILE A 46 5.07 -7.67 -7.48
N GLY A 47 5.86 -7.00 -8.33
CA GLY A 47 7.26 -6.74 -8.07
C GLY A 47 7.47 -5.67 -7.00
N ASP A 48 8.52 -5.81 -6.19
CA ASP A 48 8.79 -4.92 -5.05
C ASP A 48 8.94 -3.45 -5.46
N LYS A 49 9.60 -3.18 -6.59
CA LYS A 49 9.74 -1.81 -7.13
C LYS A 49 8.39 -1.14 -7.41
N ALA A 50 7.36 -1.90 -7.80
CA ALA A 50 6.02 -1.37 -8.04
C ALA A 50 5.32 -1.00 -6.72
N LEU A 51 5.51 -1.83 -5.67
CA LEU A 51 5.03 -1.54 -4.31
C LEU A 51 5.73 -0.29 -3.74
N ASP A 52 7.03 -0.16 -3.94
CA ASP A 52 7.77 1.01 -3.46
C ASP A 52 7.36 2.31 -4.15
N ARG A 53 7.07 2.26 -5.45
CA ARG A 53 6.56 3.42 -6.20
C ARG A 53 5.23 3.90 -5.66
N VAL A 54 4.25 3.02 -5.47
CA VAL A 54 2.94 3.42 -4.92
C VAL A 54 3.07 3.91 -3.47
N LYS A 55 3.88 3.25 -2.63
CA LYS A 55 4.17 3.72 -1.27
C LYS A 55 4.82 5.10 -1.26
N SER A 56 5.73 5.39 -2.19
CA SER A 56 6.38 6.69 -2.31
C SER A 56 5.38 7.79 -2.68
N LYS A 57 4.50 7.54 -3.63
CA LYS A 57 3.45 8.47 -4.03
C LYS A 57 2.46 8.76 -2.87
N ILE A 58 2.06 7.72 -2.14
CA ILE A 58 1.21 7.88 -0.94
C ILE A 58 1.94 8.64 0.17
N ARG A 59 3.26 8.41 0.36
CA ARG A 59 4.06 9.19 1.32
C ARG A 59 4.07 10.67 0.98
N GLU A 60 4.21 11.03 -0.29
CA GLU A 60 4.18 12.42 -0.76
C GLU A 60 2.86 13.11 -0.41
N ILE A 61 1.73 12.51 -0.77
CA ILE A 61 0.39 13.02 -0.42
C ILE A 61 0.23 13.13 1.09
N SER A 62 0.68 12.12 1.85
CA SER A 62 0.59 12.10 3.31
C SER A 62 1.43 13.20 3.98
N ARG A 63 2.56 13.61 3.39
CA ARG A 63 3.36 14.74 3.89
C ARG A 63 2.61 16.06 3.74
N LYS A 64 1.98 16.29 2.58
CA LYS A 64 1.15 17.45 2.30
C LYS A 64 -0.13 17.46 3.14
N GLY A 65 -0.59 16.29 3.59
CA GLY A 65 -1.82 16.11 4.37
C GLY A 65 -1.75 16.48 5.86
N ARG A 66 -0.62 16.91 6.40
CA ARG A 66 -0.43 17.12 7.86
C ARG A 66 -1.38 18.15 8.49
N GLY A 67 -1.80 19.18 7.76
CA GLY A 67 -2.75 20.21 8.22
C GLY A 67 -4.12 20.11 7.57
N ARG A 68 -4.39 19.10 6.76
CA ARG A 68 -5.58 18.99 5.92
C ARG A 68 -6.59 17.99 6.50
N ASN A 69 -7.86 18.16 6.12
CA ASN A 69 -8.90 17.21 6.46
C ASN A 69 -8.55 15.82 5.91
N LEU A 70 -8.68 14.80 6.78
CA LEU A 70 -8.36 13.40 6.42
C LEU A 70 -9.15 12.91 5.21
N LYS A 71 -10.42 13.34 5.07
CA LYS A 71 -11.27 13.00 3.93
C LYS A 71 -10.64 13.43 2.61
N ARG A 72 -10.11 14.66 2.52
CA ARG A 72 -9.39 15.15 1.33
C ARG A 72 -8.14 14.32 1.02
N VAL A 73 -7.40 13.90 2.03
CA VAL A 73 -6.23 13.02 1.85
C VAL A 73 -6.66 11.68 1.26
N ILE A 74 -7.77 11.12 1.73
CA ILE A 74 -8.33 9.85 1.21
C ILE A 74 -8.82 10.04 -0.22
N GLU A 75 -9.49 11.13 -0.54
CA GLU A 75 -9.95 11.47 -1.89
C GLU A 75 -8.80 11.55 -2.89
N GLU A 76 -7.64 12.07 -2.49
CA GLU A 76 -6.43 12.12 -3.35
C GLU A 76 -5.75 10.75 -3.50
N ILE A 77 -5.78 9.90 -2.48
CA ILE A 77 -5.16 8.57 -2.51
C ILE A 77 -6.02 7.57 -3.31
N THR A 78 -7.33 7.63 -3.19
CA THR A 78 -8.27 6.63 -3.76
C THR A 78 -8.13 6.44 -5.27
N PRO A 79 -8.01 7.48 -6.13
CA PRO A 79 -7.79 7.30 -7.56
C PRO A 79 -6.48 6.58 -7.89
N ILE A 80 -5.43 6.86 -7.11
CA ILE A 80 -4.11 6.20 -7.27
C ILE A 80 -4.23 4.72 -6.94
N LEU A 81 -4.90 4.38 -5.85
CA LEU A 81 -5.12 2.99 -5.45
C LEU A 81 -5.96 2.24 -6.48
N ARG A 82 -7.00 2.88 -7.02
CA ARG A 82 -7.85 2.31 -8.07
C ARG A 82 -7.05 2.01 -9.34
N GLY A 83 -6.31 2.98 -9.84
CA GLY A 83 -5.45 2.80 -11.02
C GLY A 83 -4.41 1.71 -10.81
N TRP A 84 -3.75 1.71 -9.62
CA TRP A 84 -2.74 0.72 -9.28
C TRP A 84 -3.35 -0.70 -9.15
N SER A 85 -4.49 -0.87 -8.48
CA SER A 85 -5.13 -2.17 -8.34
C SER A 85 -5.65 -2.71 -9.68
N ASN A 86 -6.19 -1.85 -10.54
CA ASN A 86 -6.63 -2.25 -11.88
C ASN A 86 -5.45 -2.69 -12.76
N TYR A 87 -4.30 -2.03 -12.66
CA TYR A 87 -3.09 -2.44 -13.38
C TYR A 87 -2.61 -3.82 -12.91
N PHE A 88 -2.62 -4.08 -11.61
CA PHE A 88 -2.17 -5.34 -11.01
C PHE A 88 -3.29 -6.37 -10.79
N LYS A 89 -4.41 -6.29 -11.53
CA LYS A 89 -5.55 -7.20 -11.40
C LYS A 89 -5.23 -8.67 -11.70
N LEU A 90 -4.19 -8.93 -12.50
CA LEU A 90 -3.74 -10.28 -12.84
C LEU A 90 -2.87 -10.94 -11.74
N SER A 91 -2.56 -10.22 -10.66
CA SER A 91 -1.80 -10.81 -9.55
C SER A 91 -2.63 -11.88 -8.84
N GLU A 92 -2.03 -13.06 -8.63
CA GLU A 92 -2.64 -14.19 -7.91
C GLU A 92 -2.25 -14.22 -6.43
N VAL A 93 -1.38 -13.29 -5.99
CA VAL A 93 -0.88 -13.23 -4.62
C VAL A 93 -1.57 -12.08 -3.87
N LYS A 94 -2.39 -12.41 -2.87
CA LYS A 94 -3.16 -11.44 -2.08
C LYS A 94 -2.31 -10.60 -1.11
N LYS A 95 -1.20 -11.16 -0.60
CA LYS A 95 -0.39 -10.58 0.48
C LYS A 95 0.03 -9.12 0.22
N PRO A 96 0.51 -8.71 -0.98
CA PRO A 96 0.87 -7.32 -1.25
C PRO A 96 -0.30 -6.34 -1.10
N PHE A 97 -1.52 -6.74 -1.46
CA PHE A 97 -2.73 -5.91 -1.33
C PHE A 97 -3.11 -5.73 0.15
N GLU A 98 -3.07 -6.80 0.92
CA GLU A 98 -3.37 -6.83 2.36
C GLU A 98 -2.37 -5.97 3.16
N GLU A 99 -1.07 -6.16 2.92
CA GLU A 99 -0.01 -5.40 3.58
C GLU A 99 -0.07 -3.91 3.22
N LEU A 100 -0.35 -3.58 1.95
CA LEU A 100 -0.47 -2.20 1.52
C LEU A 100 -1.69 -1.52 2.14
N ASP A 101 -2.84 -2.19 2.22
CA ASP A 101 -4.04 -1.71 2.92
C ASP A 101 -3.74 -1.42 4.40
N GLY A 102 -3.08 -2.35 5.08
CA GLY A 102 -2.68 -2.18 6.48
C GLY A 102 -1.75 -0.99 6.68
N TRP A 103 -0.75 -0.86 5.79
CA TRP A 103 0.21 0.23 5.83
C TRP A 103 -0.44 1.60 5.55
N ILE A 104 -1.39 1.69 4.60
CA ILE A 104 -2.13 2.92 4.30
C ILE A 104 -2.95 3.35 5.52
N ARG A 105 -3.73 2.46 6.11
CA ARG A 105 -4.52 2.76 7.33
C ARG A 105 -3.62 3.24 8.47
N ARG A 106 -2.47 2.61 8.66
CA ARG A 106 -1.47 3.08 9.65
C ARG A 106 -0.95 4.48 9.32
N LYS A 107 -0.70 4.81 8.04
CA LYS A 107 -0.32 6.17 7.62
C LYS A 107 -1.40 7.19 7.94
N LEU A 108 -2.66 6.90 7.66
CA LEU A 108 -3.79 7.77 7.94
C LEU A 108 -3.98 8.00 9.45
N ARG A 109 -3.85 6.95 10.28
CA ARG A 109 -3.84 7.09 11.76
C ARG A 109 -2.68 7.96 12.23
N CYS A 110 -1.50 7.84 11.60
CA CYS A 110 -0.35 8.68 11.93
C CYS A 110 -0.61 10.16 11.64
N ILE A 111 -1.35 10.49 10.57
CA ILE A 111 -1.78 11.87 10.28
C ILE A 111 -2.68 12.38 11.39
N LEU A 112 -3.71 11.63 11.78
CA LEU A 112 -4.62 11.99 12.88
C LEU A 112 -3.86 12.25 14.18
N TRP A 113 -2.97 11.32 14.56
CA TRP A 113 -2.18 11.48 15.78
C TRP A 113 -1.30 12.73 15.78
N ARG A 114 -0.74 13.09 14.64
CA ARG A 114 0.07 14.32 14.49
C ARG A 114 -0.74 15.60 14.54
N GLN A 115 -2.00 15.57 14.08
CA GLN A 115 -2.92 16.71 14.15
C GLN A 115 -3.32 17.01 15.60
N TRP A 116 -3.38 16.00 16.44
CA TRP A 116 -3.72 16.17 17.87
C TRP A 116 -2.47 16.46 18.69
N LYS A 117 -2.08 17.72 18.72
CA LYS A 117 -0.84 18.16 19.38
C LYS A 117 -0.88 17.98 20.89
N ARG A 118 -2.03 18.25 21.54
CA ARG A 118 -2.18 18.24 23.00
C ARG A 118 -2.69 16.88 23.50
N PRO A 119 -2.19 16.37 24.65
CA PRO A 119 -2.68 15.10 25.24
C PRO A 119 -4.20 15.09 25.48
N TYR A 120 -4.74 16.19 26.00
CA TYR A 120 -6.18 16.34 26.20
C TYR A 120 -6.98 16.13 24.91
N THR A 121 -6.53 16.72 23.80
CA THR A 121 -7.17 16.52 22.50
C THR A 121 -7.13 15.07 22.05
N ARG A 122 -6.00 14.38 22.26
CA ARG A 122 -5.85 12.94 21.94
C ARG A 122 -6.83 12.11 22.75
N MET A 123 -6.87 12.33 24.09
CA MET A 123 -7.79 11.64 25.00
C MET A 123 -9.24 11.82 24.55
N LYS A 124 -9.70 13.07 24.38
CA LYS A 124 -11.07 13.39 23.95
C LYS A 124 -11.43 12.71 22.62
N LYS A 125 -10.51 12.71 21.64
CA LYS A 125 -10.72 12.06 20.35
C LYS A 125 -10.78 10.53 20.45
N LEU A 126 -9.99 9.91 21.31
CA LEU A 126 -10.03 8.47 21.56
C LEU A 126 -11.33 8.07 22.27
N MET A 127 -11.78 8.84 23.28
CA MET A 127 -13.06 8.61 23.97
C MET A 127 -14.25 8.73 23.00
N GLN A 128 -14.27 9.74 22.13
CA GLN A 128 -15.30 9.88 21.08
C GLN A 128 -15.38 8.65 20.15
N ARG A 129 -14.35 7.80 20.16
CA ARG A 129 -14.26 6.55 19.40
C ARG A 129 -14.41 5.30 20.25
N GLY A 130 -14.96 5.42 21.46
CA GLY A 130 -15.34 4.29 22.31
C GLY A 130 -14.23 3.73 23.19
N LEU A 131 -13.13 4.45 23.40
CA LEU A 131 -12.17 4.08 24.44
C LEU A 131 -12.64 4.59 25.79
N SER A 132 -12.41 3.80 26.86
CA SER A 132 -12.61 4.26 28.25
C SER A 132 -11.68 5.43 28.55
N GLU A 133 -12.09 6.32 29.45
CA GLU A 133 -11.34 7.51 29.84
C GLU A 133 -9.93 7.16 30.34
N GLU A 134 -9.83 6.20 31.23
CA GLU A 134 -8.55 5.74 31.77
C GLU A 134 -7.59 5.28 30.67
N ARG A 135 -8.06 4.45 29.75
CA ARG A 135 -7.26 3.95 28.64
C ARG A 135 -6.90 5.07 27.65
N ALA A 136 -7.81 5.99 27.40
CA ALA A 136 -7.59 7.15 26.53
C ALA A 136 -6.50 8.08 27.09
N TRP A 137 -6.55 8.37 28.40
CA TRP A 137 -5.52 9.15 29.09
C TRP A 137 -4.15 8.46 29.05
N ARG A 138 -4.07 7.19 29.44
CA ARG A 138 -2.83 6.40 29.39
C ARG A 138 -2.23 6.39 27.98
N SER A 139 -3.07 6.27 26.95
CA SER A 139 -2.64 6.31 25.55
C SER A 139 -2.19 7.70 25.10
N ALA A 140 -2.87 8.77 25.54
CA ALA A 140 -2.60 10.14 25.16
C ALA A 140 -1.29 10.69 25.76
N LEU A 141 -0.93 10.24 26.97
CA LEU A 141 0.25 10.69 27.73
C LEU A 141 1.52 9.93 27.38
N ASN A 142 1.44 8.82 26.61
CA ASN A 142 2.63 8.10 26.23
C ASN A 142 3.56 8.98 25.38
N LYS A 143 4.87 8.91 25.67
CA LYS A 143 5.91 9.68 24.98
C LYS A 143 6.38 9.01 23.66
N ARG A 144 5.63 8.01 23.14
CA ARG A 144 6.00 7.28 21.93
C ARG A 144 5.75 8.10 20.66
N SER A 145 6.50 7.77 19.61
CA SER A 145 6.39 8.47 18.32
C SER A 145 5.00 8.35 17.69
N PRO A 146 4.59 9.31 16.84
CA PRO A 146 3.31 9.21 16.10
C PRO A 146 3.19 7.94 15.26
N TRP A 147 4.28 7.44 14.72
CA TRP A 147 4.30 6.20 13.95
C TRP A 147 4.06 4.97 14.83
N TRP A 148 4.64 4.93 16.02
CA TRP A 148 4.38 3.86 16.99
C TRP A 148 2.90 3.86 17.38
N ASN A 149 2.38 5.03 17.80
CA ASN A 149 0.98 5.17 18.22
C ASN A 149 -0.01 4.77 17.12
N SER A 150 0.28 5.10 15.86
CA SER A 150 -0.58 4.76 14.72
C SER A 150 -0.75 3.25 14.48
N GLY A 151 0.17 2.43 14.99
CA GLY A 151 0.09 0.97 14.96
C GLY A 151 -0.38 0.33 16.26
N ALA A 152 -0.52 1.11 17.33
CA ALA A 152 -0.89 0.61 18.65
C ALA A 152 -2.40 0.26 18.73
N SER A 153 -2.76 -0.60 19.71
CA SER A 153 -4.11 -1.13 19.88
C SER A 153 -5.17 -0.05 20.05
N HIS A 154 -4.88 1.02 20.78
CA HIS A 154 -5.81 2.13 20.99
C HIS A 154 -6.19 2.83 19.67
N MET A 155 -5.23 3.07 18.76
CA MET A 155 -5.53 3.66 17.46
C MET A 155 -6.17 2.66 16.48
N ASN A 156 -5.84 1.38 16.58
CA ASN A 156 -6.47 0.34 15.77
C ASN A 156 -7.94 0.15 16.16
N GLN A 157 -8.27 0.21 17.44
CA GLN A 157 -9.64 0.13 17.94
C GLN A 157 -10.44 1.39 17.61
N ALA A 158 -9.90 2.58 17.89
CA ALA A 158 -10.59 3.86 17.66
C ALA A 158 -10.82 4.17 16.17
N PHE A 159 -9.90 3.74 15.31
CA PHE A 159 -9.91 4.00 13.86
C PHE A 159 -9.66 2.68 13.12
N ASP A 160 -10.65 1.85 13.12
CA ASP A 160 -10.66 0.53 12.48
C ASP A 160 -10.81 0.63 10.93
N THR A 161 -10.95 -0.50 10.28
CA THR A 161 -11.14 -0.56 8.82
C THR A 161 -12.45 0.10 8.40
N SER A 162 -13.53 -0.08 9.18
CA SER A 162 -14.86 0.45 8.85
C SER A 162 -14.88 1.98 8.83
N TYR A 163 -14.13 2.60 9.75
CA TYR A 163 -13.97 4.06 9.80
C TYR A 163 -13.41 4.63 8.49
N PHE A 164 -12.35 4.04 7.96
CA PHE A 164 -11.74 4.50 6.72
C PHE A 164 -12.59 4.19 5.49
N THR A 165 -13.29 3.07 5.47
CA THR A 165 -14.24 2.71 4.41
C THR A 165 -15.39 3.73 4.35
N LYS A 166 -15.94 4.14 5.51
CA LYS A 166 -16.97 5.20 5.58
C LYS A 166 -16.49 6.56 5.08
N LEU A 167 -15.18 6.83 5.15
CA LEU A 167 -14.57 8.03 4.58
C LEU A 167 -14.23 7.91 3.08
N GLY A 168 -14.53 6.76 2.45
CA GLY A 168 -14.32 6.54 1.02
C GLY A 168 -12.95 5.94 0.65
N LEU A 169 -12.19 5.42 1.63
CA LEU A 169 -10.94 4.72 1.32
C LEU A 169 -11.22 3.40 0.60
N LEU A 170 -10.62 3.24 -0.57
CA LEU A 170 -10.67 2.00 -1.34
C LEU A 170 -9.89 0.90 -0.60
N SER A 171 -10.50 -0.27 -0.39
CA SER A 171 -9.78 -1.47 0.06
C SER A 171 -9.20 -2.22 -1.13
N LEU A 172 -7.88 -2.34 -1.15
CA LEU A 172 -7.15 -3.07 -2.19
C LEU A 172 -7.41 -4.58 -2.09
N LEU A 173 -7.57 -5.09 -0.88
CA LEU A 173 -7.90 -6.50 -0.66
C LEU A 173 -9.28 -6.85 -1.24
N ASN A 174 -10.29 -5.97 -1.05
CA ASN A 174 -11.61 -6.16 -1.64
C ASN A 174 -11.54 -6.10 -3.18
N GLN A 175 -10.73 -5.20 -3.75
CA GLN A 175 -10.51 -5.16 -5.20
C GLN A 175 -9.86 -6.46 -5.69
N PHE A 176 -8.85 -6.96 -4.98
CA PHE A 176 -8.23 -8.24 -5.30
C PHE A 176 -9.26 -9.37 -5.35
N HIS A 177 -10.09 -9.53 -4.32
CA HIS A 177 -11.14 -10.56 -4.29
C HIS A 177 -12.14 -10.41 -5.45
N ARG A 178 -12.54 -9.18 -5.77
CA ARG A 178 -13.42 -8.90 -6.90
C ARG A 178 -12.81 -9.33 -8.24
N PHE A 179 -11.50 -9.13 -8.45
CA PHE A 179 -10.82 -9.54 -9.69
C PHE A 179 -10.62 -11.05 -9.80
N GLN A 180 -10.67 -11.78 -8.69
CA GLN A 180 -10.55 -13.25 -8.68
C GLN A 180 -11.90 -13.96 -8.84
N GLN A 181 -13.03 -13.24 -8.80
CA GLN A 181 -14.34 -13.82 -9.10
C GLN A 181 -14.46 -13.99 -10.61
N PRO A 182 -14.84 -15.21 -11.10
CA PRO A 182 -15.14 -15.38 -12.51
C PRO A 182 -16.34 -14.51 -12.87
N THR A 183 -16.22 -13.81 -14.00
CA THR A 183 -17.31 -13.05 -14.65
C THR A 183 -18.27 -14.04 -15.30
#